data_ecf98009e3df496b5a2ab3f1ce768376
#
_entry.id   ecf98009e3df496b5a2ab3f1ce768376
#
_cell.length_a   1.000
_cell.length_b   1.000
_cell.length_c   1.000
_cell.angle_alpha   90.00
_cell.angle_beta   90.00
_cell.angle_gamma   90.00
#
_symmetry.space_group_name_H-M   'P 1'
#
loop_
_entity.id
_entity.type
_entity.pdbx_description
1 polymer ?
#
loop_
_entity_poly.entity_id
_entity_poly.type
_entity_poly.pdbx_seq_one_letter_code
_entity_poly.pdbx_strand_id
1 'polypeptide(L)'
;MKNNSILLVTIAFLAGIISGCGAKISAPSKGMSSEEYESLIRLDPQNTMMANFSAVKGMDGYFLIDNQGESTISVVDYNKGETIKKIKLSDPPGTSFKPAGNHHIFVIPGGRYAWSSQRYEKDVMWTIDLTTHEVVDTFRLSMGGKTIKAPLHIGFAYKSPLAVTGNILDKKNGYLTFLRTDTRRPSHIVELSCAGARDAMFTFDDSKVFTTCQQEPKGVSIVDVKQKKEIKWFSIEGGRAGGMTPDGKYFMVGASKAVVLIDTATNEIAKTIKVPGGGGNFTCLPDGSKCYAGLRKDNSVGVIDMASLELIKVIKTGKNGNRLYLNPANTRYGIFTNESGKSETVSVIDTQADVKIIDLETGLKPHNVAFNPEGTRAIISTPKEPVATLVDTSAADPSKWEVITTDIDSGIENNGVRWVPSPYAIKSAMNRFDSKDNQFIQIAASE
;
A
#
# COMPACT_ATOMS: atom_id res chain seq x y z
N MET A 1 -32.22 -2.77 -39.82
CA MET A 1 -32.81 -1.99 -38.75
C MET A 1 -32.82 -2.83 -37.48
N LYS A 2 -31.87 -2.67 -36.59
CA LYS A 2 -31.91 -3.14 -35.20
C LYS A 2 -31.11 -2.12 -34.41
N ASN A 3 -31.78 -1.41 -33.52
CA ASN A 3 -31.22 -0.39 -32.64
C ASN A 3 -30.34 -1.01 -31.58
N ASN A 4 -29.13 -0.53 -31.47
CA ASN A 4 -28.28 -0.70 -30.29
C ASN A 4 -28.50 0.48 -29.35
N SER A 5 -29.15 0.23 -28.25
CA SER A 5 -29.30 1.22 -27.18
C SER A 5 -28.03 1.20 -26.30
N ILE A 6 -27.29 2.28 -26.34
CA ILE A 6 -26.19 2.55 -25.41
C ILE A 6 -26.79 3.06 -24.10
N LEU A 7 -26.61 2.33 -23.03
CA LEU A 7 -27.05 2.74 -21.70
C LEU A 7 -26.02 3.73 -21.12
N LEU A 8 -26.32 5.03 -21.17
CA LEU A 8 -25.61 6.08 -20.47
C LEU A 8 -26.03 6.04 -18.99
N VAL A 9 -25.11 5.70 -18.10
CA VAL A 9 -25.30 5.87 -16.65
C VAL A 9 -25.01 7.32 -16.31
N THR A 10 -26.05 8.11 -16.09
CA THR A 10 -25.96 9.50 -15.62
C THR A 10 -25.83 9.50 -14.11
N ILE A 11 -24.68 9.88 -13.58
CA ILE A 11 -24.48 10.14 -12.15
C ILE A 11 -24.97 11.55 -11.87
N ALA A 12 -26.10 11.66 -11.15
CA ALA A 12 -26.64 12.94 -10.71
C ALA A 12 -25.86 13.47 -9.51
N PHE A 13 -25.19 14.61 -9.67
CA PHE A 13 -24.65 15.43 -8.58
C PHE A 13 -25.78 16.25 -7.94
N LEU A 14 -26.07 16.00 -6.66
CA LEU A 14 -26.84 16.95 -5.83
C LEU A 14 -25.86 17.84 -5.08
N ALA A 15 -25.78 19.10 -5.51
CA ALA A 15 -25.15 20.16 -4.74
C ALA A 15 -26.10 20.64 -3.63
N GLY A 16 -25.77 20.33 -2.37
CA GLY A 16 -26.45 20.86 -1.21
C GLY A 16 -25.63 21.97 -0.56
N ILE A 17 -26.21 23.14 -0.43
CA ILE A 17 -25.66 24.33 0.24
C ILE A 17 -25.58 24.04 1.74
N ILE A 18 -24.39 24.17 2.35
CA ILE A 18 -24.20 23.99 3.79
C ILE A 18 -24.09 25.35 4.47
N SER A 19 -25.09 25.73 5.26
CA SER A 19 -24.98 26.73 6.32
C SER A 19 -24.66 26.02 7.63
N GLY A 20 -23.70 26.54 8.38
CA GLY A 20 -23.12 25.87 9.53
C GLY A 20 -24.08 25.60 10.68
N CYS A 21 -23.99 24.40 11.20
CA CYS A 21 -24.20 23.97 12.57
C CYS A 21 -23.91 22.48 12.64
N GLY A 22 -23.24 22.01 13.68
CA GLY A 22 -22.70 20.67 13.87
C GLY A 22 -23.47 19.52 13.21
N ALA A 23 -23.15 19.18 11.99
CA ALA A 23 -23.80 18.12 11.25
C ALA A 23 -23.32 16.77 11.77
N LYS A 24 -24.21 16.01 12.39
CA LYS A 24 -24.05 14.55 12.51
C LYS A 24 -23.93 14.00 11.10
N ILE A 25 -22.73 13.56 10.73
CA ILE A 25 -22.51 12.90 9.45
C ILE A 25 -23.35 11.63 9.46
N SER A 26 -24.43 11.63 8.69
CA SER A 26 -25.22 10.44 8.47
C SER A 26 -24.38 9.47 7.62
N ALA A 27 -24.17 8.27 8.15
CA ALA A 27 -23.50 7.21 7.41
C ALA A 27 -24.18 6.97 6.05
N PRO A 28 -23.46 6.64 4.97
CA PRO A 28 -24.04 6.41 3.66
C PRO A 28 -25.15 5.36 3.73
N SER A 29 -26.25 5.58 3.01
CA SER A 29 -27.49 4.81 3.10
C SER A 29 -27.44 3.41 2.48
N LYS A 30 -26.36 3.05 1.78
CA LYS A 30 -26.10 1.71 1.21
C LYS A 30 -24.65 1.32 1.45
N GLY A 31 -24.42 0.07 1.83
CA GLY A 31 -23.10 -0.52 1.83
C GLY A 31 -22.58 -0.71 0.40
N MET A 32 -21.29 -0.89 0.27
CA MET A 32 -20.62 -1.17 -0.98
C MET A 32 -20.91 -2.61 -1.42
N SER A 33 -21.19 -2.83 -2.69
CA SER A 33 -21.34 -4.18 -3.26
C SER A 33 -19.96 -4.87 -3.35
N SER A 34 -19.95 -6.19 -3.49
CA SER A 34 -18.70 -6.95 -3.72
C SER A 34 -17.98 -6.47 -4.97
N GLU A 35 -18.72 -6.12 -6.02
CA GLU A 35 -18.20 -5.63 -7.29
C GLU A 35 -17.58 -4.23 -7.15
N GLU A 36 -18.22 -3.33 -6.40
CA GLU A 36 -17.65 -2.03 -6.04
C GLU A 36 -16.37 -2.20 -5.23
N TYR A 37 -16.35 -3.10 -4.25
CA TYR A 37 -15.16 -3.40 -3.45
C TYR A 37 -14.02 -3.98 -4.31
N GLU A 38 -14.31 -4.94 -5.19
CA GLU A 38 -13.33 -5.48 -6.14
C GLU A 38 -12.79 -4.40 -7.08
N SER A 39 -13.65 -3.47 -7.53
CA SER A 39 -13.22 -2.37 -8.37
C SER A 39 -12.24 -1.44 -7.64
N LEU A 40 -12.46 -1.20 -6.35
CA LEU A 40 -11.58 -0.37 -5.52
C LEU A 40 -10.22 -1.04 -5.27
N ILE A 41 -10.22 -2.35 -5.05
CA ILE A 41 -8.98 -3.12 -4.94
C ILE A 41 -8.18 -3.05 -6.25
N ARG A 42 -8.86 -3.07 -7.40
CA ARG A 42 -8.23 -2.96 -8.73
C ARG A 42 -7.74 -1.55 -9.05
N LEU A 43 -8.36 -0.52 -8.51
CA LEU A 43 -7.95 0.87 -8.71
C LEU A 43 -6.64 1.22 -7.98
N ASP A 44 -6.22 0.42 -7.02
CA ASP A 44 -4.90 0.52 -6.40
C ASP A 44 -4.03 -0.66 -6.84
N PRO A 45 -3.29 -0.56 -7.96
CA PRO A 45 -2.39 -1.61 -8.42
C PRO A 45 -1.20 -1.83 -7.49
N GLN A 46 -0.99 -0.97 -6.51
CA GLN A 46 -0.08 -1.12 -5.38
C GLN A 46 -0.77 -1.65 -4.13
N ASN A 47 -1.97 -2.13 -4.29
CA ASN A 47 -2.83 -2.77 -3.33
C ASN A 47 -2.10 -3.66 -2.31
N THR A 48 -1.08 -4.37 -2.73
CA THR A 48 -0.23 -5.19 -1.88
C THR A 48 0.46 -4.42 -0.77
N MET A 49 0.73 -3.13 -0.96
CA MET A 49 1.34 -2.26 0.03
C MET A 49 0.36 -1.23 0.60
N MET A 50 -0.70 -0.95 -0.15
CA MET A 50 -1.58 0.17 0.05
C MET A 50 -3.06 -0.20 -0.07
N ALA A 51 -3.43 -1.50 -0.06
CA ALA A 51 -4.82 -1.99 -0.13
C ALA A 51 -5.72 -1.23 0.82
N ASN A 52 -6.79 -0.62 0.34
CA ASN A 52 -7.39 0.44 1.09
C ASN A 52 -8.83 0.72 0.90
N PHE A 53 -9.39 1.10 2.00
CA PHE A 53 -10.57 1.91 2.14
C PHE A 53 -10.41 3.38 1.68
N SER A 54 -9.26 3.79 1.15
CA SER A 54 -9.01 5.17 0.71
C SER A 54 -9.98 5.68 -0.37
N ALA A 55 -10.75 4.81 -0.98
CA ALA A 55 -11.77 5.17 -1.94
C ALA A 55 -13.19 5.31 -1.33
N VAL A 56 -13.36 5.03 -0.04
CA VAL A 56 -14.67 5.13 0.62
C VAL A 56 -14.87 6.53 1.18
N LYS A 57 -15.38 7.43 0.35
CA LYS A 57 -15.66 8.81 0.77
C LYS A 57 -16.80 8.87 1.80
N GLY A 58 -16.69 9.82 2.71
CA GLY A 58 -17.70 10.08 3.75
C GLY A 58 -17.69 9.11 4.92
N MET A 59 -16.68 8.24 5.03
CA MET A 59 -16.45 7.45 6.24
C MET A 59 -15.54 8.20 7.20
N ASP A 60 -15.96 8.26 8.45
CA ASP A 60 -15.09 8.69 9.54
C ASP A 60 -13.98 7.67 9.77
N GLY A 61 -12.77 8.13 10.13
CA GLY A 61 -11.62 7.25 10.26
C GLY A 61 -10.44 7.87 11.00
N TYR A 62 -9.36 7.10 11.04
CA TYR A 62 -8.11 7.46 11.68
C TYR A 62 -6.92 7.11 10.80
N PHE A 63 -5.77 7.71 11.06
CA PHE A 63 -4.52 7.19 10.56
C PHE A 63 -3.89 6.22 11.57
N LEU A 64 -3.41 5.09 11.08
CA LEU A 64 -2.56 4.18 11.84
C LEU A 64 -1.11 4.38 11.42
N ILE A 65 -0.19 4.37 12.39
CA ILE A 65 1.25 4.51 12.16
C ILE A 65 1.98 3.38 12.86
N ASP A 66 2.73 2.56 12.12
CA ASP A 66 3.62 1.55 12.69
C ASP A 66 4.88 2.19 13.28
N ASN A 67 5.13 1.97 14.57
CA ASN A 67 6.30 2.45 15.30
C ASN A 67 7.27 1.29 15.52
N GLN A 68 8.13 1.08 14.55
CA GLN A 68 9.01 -0.09 14.45
C GLN A 68 9.95 -0.20 15.66
N GLY A 69 10.46 0.92 16.18
CA GLY A 69 11.37 0.97 17.31
C GLY A 69 10.72 0.81 18.69
N GLU A 70 9.37 0.94 18.77
CA GLU A 70 8.63 0.84 20.04
C GLU A 70 7.73 -0.38 20.15
N SER A 71 7.51 -1.13 19.09
CA SER A 71 6.54 -2.23 19.05
C SER A 71 5.11 -1.76 19.33
N THR A 72 4.74 -0.62 18.76
CA THR A 72 3.40 -0.03 18.88
C THR A 72 2.84 0.39 17.54
N ILE A 73 1.53 0.61 17.50
CA ILE A 73 0.84 1.27 16.40
C ILE A 73 0.09 2.46 16.99
N SER A 74 0.38 3.66 16.51
CA SER A 74 -0.35 4.86 16.90
C SER A 74 -1.65 4.99 16.11
N VAL A 75 -2.73 5.33 16.80
CA VAL A 75 -4.03 5.69 16.23
C VAL A 75 -4.14 7.21 16.28
N VAL A 76 -4.16 7.86 15.14
CA VAL A 76 -4.15 9.33 15.02
C VAL A 76 -5.50 9.82 14.55
N ASP A 77 -6.11 10.68 15.37
CA ASP A 77 -7.27 11.47 14.99
C ASP A 77 -6.80 12.70 14.19
N TYR A 78 -6.93 12.63 12.88
CA TYR A 78 -6.44 13.70 11.99
C TYR A 78 -7.28 14.99 12.06
N ASN A 79 -8.49 14.94 12.60
CA ASN A 79 -9.30 16.13 12.80
C ASN A 79 -8.83 16.93 14.03
N LYS A 80 -8.32 16.21 15.05
CA LYS A 80 -7.72 16.82 16.23
C LYS A 80 -6.21 17.08 16.10
N GLY A 81 -5.54 16.38 15.17
CA GLY A 81 -4.10 16.45 14.99
C GLY A 81 -3.32 15.78 16.13
N GLU A 82 -3.88 14.72 16.73
CA GLU A 82 -3.26 14.06 17.89
C GLU A 82 -3.36 12.52 17.84
N THR A 83 -2.43 11.86 18.49
CA THR A 83 -2.50 10.41 18.76
C THR A 83 -3.43 10.15 19.93
N ILE A 84 -4.53 9.43 19.67
CA ILE A 84 -5.56 9.11 20.67
C ILE A 84 -5.35 7.76 21.36
N LYS A 85 -4.55 6.86 20.76
CA LYS A 85 -4.24 5.53 21.31
C LYS A 85 -2.94 5.01 20.73
N LYS A 86 -2.16 4.28 21.55
CA LYS A 86 -1.06 3.44 21.08
C LYS A 86 -1.42 1.97 21.32
N ILE A 87 -1.55 1.20 20.24
CA ILE A 87 -1.78 -0.24 20.27
C ILE A 87 -0.44 -0.92 20.53
N LYS A 88 -0.32 -1.62 21.65
CA LYS A 88 0.91 -2.34 21.99
C LYS A 88 0.93 -3.72 21.32
N LEU A 89 1.99 -4.03 20.61
CA LEU A 89 2.19 -5.34 20.00
C LEU A 89 2.82 -6.29 21.02
N SER A 90 2.12 -7.38 21.30
CA SER A 90 2.57 -8.42 22.22
C SER A 90 3.45 -9.43 21.51
N ASP A 91 4.46 -9.95 22.21
CA ASP A 91 5.24 -11.08 21.71
C ASP A 91 4.39 -12.38 21.73
N PRO A 92 4.63 -13.29 20.77
CA PRO A 92 4.05 -14.63 20.85
C PRO A 92 4.47 -15.33 22.14
N PRO A 93 3.63 -16.20 22.71
CA PRO A 93 3.96 -16.96 23.91
C PRO A 93 5.32 -17.67 23.79
N GLY A 94 6.16 -17.54 24.83
CA GLY A 94 7.49 -18.17 24.88
C GLY A 94 8.57 -17.46 24.05
N THR A 95 8.31 -16.25 23.56
CA THR A 95 9.29 -15.44 22.82
C THR A 95 9.49 -14.08 23.48
N SER A 96 10.60 -13.41 23.16
CA SER A 96 10.84 -12.03 23.56
C SER A 96 11.43 -11.27 22.38
N PHE A 97 10.63 -10.40 21.78
CA PHE A 97 11.05 -9.54 20.67
C PHE A 97 11.11 -8.08 21.12
N LYS A 98 12.30 -7.54 21.29
CA LYS A 98 12.48 -6.14 21.69
C LYS A 98 13.47 -5.46 20.74
N PRO A 99 13.04 -4.47 19.97
CA PRO A 99 11.67 -4.12 19.62
C PRO A 99 11.02 -5.17 18.69
N ALA A 100 9.69 -5.16 18.56
CA ALA A 100 8.95 -6.11 17.70
C ALA A 100 9.31 -5.92 16.22
N GLY A 101 9.63 -4.71 15.79
CA GLY A 101 10.04 -4.41 14.42
C GLY A 101 8.91 -4.44 13.40
N ASN A 102 7.68 -4.14 13.85
CA ASN A 102 6.53 -3.94 12.97
C ASN A 102 6.82 -2.83 11.94
N HIS A 103 6.34 -2.98 10.72
CA HIS A 103 6.78 -2.13 9.63
C HIS A 103 5.67 -1.55 8.77
N HIS A 104 4.69 -2.35 8.40
CA HIS A 104 3.54 -1.91 7.61
C HIS A 104 2.24 -2.53 8.10
N ILE A 105 1.15 -1.78 7.99
CA ILE A 105 -0.20 -2.21 8.27
C ILE A 105 -0.90 -2.55 6.95
N PHE A 106 -1.50 -3.72 6.88
CA PHE A 106 -2.26 -4.20 5.73
C PHE A 106 -3.67 -4.54 6.17
N VAL A 107 -4.65 -3.78 5.71
CA VAL A 107 -6.05 -4.08 5.99
C VAL A 107 -6.45 -5.33 5.21
N ILE A 108 -6.93 -6.35 5.92
CA ILE A 108 -7.40 -7.58 5.32
C ILE A 108 -8.70 -7.29 4.55
N PRO A 109 -8.89 -7.86 3.34
CA PRO A 109 -10.16 -7.77 2.64
C PRO A 109 -11.34 -8.08 3.56
N GLY A 110 -12.40 -7.24 3.52
CA GLY A 110 -13.49 -7.25 4.49
C GLY A 110 -13.40 -6.15 5.56
N GLY A 111 -12.22 -5.55 5.77
CA GLY A 111 -12.04 -4.28 6.46
C GLY A 111 -12.05 -4.30 7.99
N ARG A 112 -12.43 -5.40 8.62
CA ARG A 112 -12.47 -5.51 10.07
C ARG A 112 -11.10 -5.70 10.69
N TYR A 113 -10.23 -6.46 10.03
CA TYR A 113 -8.93 -6.82 10.56
C TYR A 113 -7.80 -6.21 9.74
N ALA A 114 -6.68 -5.99 10.40
CA ALA A 114 -5.42 -5.65 9.75
C ALA A 114 -4.29 -6.55 10.23
N TRP A 115 -3.33 -6.82 9.34
CA TRP A 115 -2.06 -7.42 9.73
C TRP A 115 -0.99 -6.35 9.85
N SER A 116 -0.19 -6.40 10.91
CA SER A 116 1.06 -5.68 10.99
C SER A 116 2.20 -6.61 10.63
N SER A 117 2.96 -6.23 9.59
CA SER A 117 4.11 -6.98 9.09
C SER A 117 5.39 -6.65 9.85
N GLN A 118 6.46 -7.38 9.57
CA GLN A 118 7.69 -7.37 10.35
C GLN A 118 8.90 -7.08 9.47
N ARG A 119 9.87 -6.31 9.98
CA ARG A 119 11.11 -5.98 9.26
C ARG A 119 12.36 -6.69 9.78
N TYR A 120 12.47 -6.91 11.08
CA TYR A 120 13.65 -7.56 11.63
C TYR A 120 13.64 -9.06 11.36
N GLU A 121 14.72 -9.77 11.61
CA GLU A 121 14.88 -11.21 11.30
C GLU A 121 13.94 -12.12 12.10
N LYS A 122 12.64 -11.82 12.07
CA LYS A 122 11.58 -12.55 12.79
C LYS A 122 10.45 -12.92 11.84
N ASP A 123 9.69 -13.94 12.19
CA ASP A 123 8.63 -14.53 11.39
C ASP A 123 7.23 -14.31 11.98
N VAL A 124 7.04 -13.23 12.69
CA VAL A 124 5.82 -12.95 13.44
C VAL A 124 4.93 -11.98 12.69
N MET A 125 3.63 -12.17 12.80
CA MET A 125 2.60 -11.27 12.30
C MET A 125 1.52 -11.09 13.38
N TRP A 126 1.03 -9.87 13.52
CA TRP A 126 -0.04 -9.51 14.43
C TRP A 126 -1.32 -9.25 13.66
N THR A 127 -2.44 -9.74 14.19
CA THR A 127 -3.79 -9.41 13.72
C THR A 127 -4.39 -8.38 14.66
N ILE A 128 -4.79 -7.24 14.11
CA ILE A 128 -5.43 -6.14 14.82
C ILE A 128 -6.91 -6.11 14.44
N ASP A 129 -7.81 -6.09 15.41
CA ASP A 129 -9.23 -5.80 15.18
C ASP A 129 -9.41 -4.28 15.13
N LEU A 130 -9.79 -3.78 13.96
CA LEU A 130 -9.99 -2.35 13.72
C LEU A 130 -11.26 -1.80 14.39
N THR A 131 -12.14 -2.66 14.89
CA THR A 131 -13.34 -2.25 15.66
C THR A 131 -13.05 -1.96 17.13
N THR A 132 -11.91 -2.46 17.65
CA THR A 132 -11.49 -2.27 19.04
C THR A 132 -10.14 -1.58 19.17
N HIS A 133 -9.37 -1.54 18.08
CA HIS A 133 -7.96 -1.16 18.05
C HIS A 133 -7.14 -1.99 19.05
N GLU A 134 -7.26 -3.31 18.98
CA GLU A 134 -6.55 -4.26 19.84
C GLU A 134 -5.91 -5.37 19.01
N VAL A 135 -4.79 -5.90 19.50
CA VAL A 135 -4.20 -7.12 18.95
C VAL A 135 -5.04 -8.29 19.44
N VAL A 136 -5.68 -8.98 18.49
CA VAL A 136 -6.54 -10.14 18.79
C VAL A 136 -5.85 -11.47 18.54
N ASP A 137 -4.72 -11.44 17.82
CA ASP A 137 -4.00 -12.66 17.48
C ASP A 137 -2.54 -12.34 17.10
N THR A 138 -1.66 -13.31 17.36
CA THR A 138 -0.25 -13.25 17.01
C THR A 138 0.20 -14.63 16.56
N PHE A 139 0.75 -14.74 15.34
CA PHE A 139 1.12 -16.02 14.77
C PHE A 139 2.46 -15.98 14.05
N ARG A 140 3.04 -17.16 13.83
CA ARG A 140 4.32 -17.34 13.13
C ARG A 140 4.09 -17.75 11.68
N LEU A 141 4.98 -17.32 10.81
CA LEU A 141 4.96 -17.62 9.37
C LEU A 141 5.85 -18.82 9.01
N SER A 142 6.84 -19.11 9.82
CA SER A 142 7.74 -20.26 9.61
C SER A 142 6.98 -21.57 9.76
N MET A 143 7.16 -22.47 8.79
CA MET A 143 6.49 -23.77 8.76
C MET A 143 7.28 -24.80 7.96
N GLY A 144 7.09 -26.08 8.23
CA GLY A 144 7.72 -27.17 7.48
C GLY A 144 9.27 -27.13 7.50
N GLY A 145 9.87 -26.68 8.61
CA GLY A 145 11.33 -26.53 8.73
C GLY A 145 11.93 -25.31 8.00
N LYS A 146 11.10 -24.50 7.32
CA LYS A 146 11.52 -23.28 6.62
C LYS A 146 11.34 -22.07 7.53
N THR A 147 12.41 -21.32 7.74
CA THR A 147 12.39 -20.11 8.55
C THR A 147 12.15 -18.88 7.68
N ILE A 148 11.08 -18.17 7.97
CA ILE A 148 10.78 -16.89 7.33
C ILE A 148 11.49 -15.76 8.09
N LYS A 149 12.04 -14.78 7.36
CA LYS A 149 12.73 -13.63 7.95
C LYS A 149 12.22 -12.35 7.34
N ALA A 150 11.71 -11.46 8.19
CA ALA A 150 11.20 -10.16 7.80
C ALA A 150 10.15 -10.22 6.68
N PRO A 151 8.94 -10.72 6.97
CA PRO A 151 7.80 -10.68 6.05
C PRO A 151 7.31 -9.24 5.92
N LEU A 152 7.94 -8.46 5.02
CA LEU A 152 7.80 -7.00 5.00
C LEU A 152 6.51 -6.56 4.32
N HIS A 153 6.26 -7.07 3.13
CA HIS A 153 5.13 -6.68 2.29
C HIS A 153 4.16 -7.84 2.08
N ILE A 154 2.87 -7.54 2.02
CA ILE A 154 1.81 -8.52 1.84
C ILE A 154 1.04 -8.17 0.58
N GLY A 155 0.88 -9.14 -0.33
CA GLY A 155 -0.01 -9.07 -1.48
C GLY A 155 -1.29 -9.84 -1.21
N PHE A 156 -2.44 -9.22 -1.53
CA PHE A 156 -3.74 -9.88 -1.45
C PHE A 156 -4.20 -10.35 -2.83
N ALA A 157 -4.84 -11.51 -2.86
CA ALA A 157 -5.53 -12.01 -4.03
C ALA A 157 -6.82 -11.20 -4.29
N TYR A 158 -7.25 -11.17 -5.55
CA TYR A 158 -8.39 -10.37 -5.99
C TYR A 158 -9.73 -11.13 -5.93
N LYS A 159 -9.68 -12.47 -6.01
CA LYS A 159 -10.87 -13.32 -6.14
C LYS A 159 -10.92 -14.44 -5.11
N SER A 160 -9.82 -14.71 -4.43
CA SER A 160 -9.70 -15.80 -3.48
C SER A 160 -9.27 -15.29 -2.11
N PRO A 161 -9.57 -16.01 -1.01
CA PRO A 161 -9.18 -15.60 0.33
C PRO A 161 -7.70 -15.92 0.59
N LEU A 162 -6.82 -15.46 -0.31
CA LEU A 162 -5.38 -15.66 -0.22
C LEU A 162 -4.63 -14.34 -0.05
N ALA A 163 -3.51 -14.43 0.61
CA ALA A 163 -2.49 -13.41 0.64
C ALA A 163 -1.11 -14.06 0.53
N VAL A 164 -0.08 -13.27 0.24
CA VAL A 164 1.28 -13.75 0.10
C VAL A 164 2.27 -12.75 0.67
N THR A 165 3.33 -13.25 1.31
CA THR A 165 4.44 -12.43 1.79
C THR A 165 5.77 -13.13 1.54
N GLY A 166 6.84 -12.34 1.37
CA GLY A 166 8.20 -12.84 1.17
C GLY A 166 9.04 -12.86 2.45
N ASN A 167 10.35 -13.17 2.30
CA ASN A 167 11.34 -13.23 3.37
C ASN A 167 12.55 -12.32 3.07
N ILE A 168 12.32 -11.03 3.03
CA ILE A 168 13.21 -10.00 2.46
C ILE A 168 14.66 -9.99 2.99
N LEU A 169 14.91 -10.37 4.24
CA LEU A 169 16.24 -10.38 4.85
C LEU A 169 16.96 -11.72 4.73
N ASP A 170 16.35 -12.75 4.17
CA ASP A 170 17.05 -14.01 3.94
C ASP A 170 18.01 -13.88 2.75
N LYS A 171 19.32 -13.96 3.04
CA LYS A 171 20.39 -13.82 2.06
C LYS A 171 20.68 -15.10 1.26
N LYS A 172 20.06 -16.22 1.66
CA LYS A 172 20.34 -17.54 1.06
C LYS A 172 19.15 -18.11 0.34
N ASN A 173 17.94 -17.82 0.85
CA ASN A 173 16.72 -18.46 0.38
C ASN A 173 15.70 -17.42 -0.04
N GLY A 174 14.94 -17.74 -1.08
CA GLY A 174 13.71 -17.05 -1.44
C GLY A 174 12.52 -17.91 -1.04
N TYR A 175 11.64 -17.35 -0.25
CA TYR A 175 10.40 -17.99 0.14
C TYR A 175 9.22 -17.05 -0.07
N LEU A 176 8.11 -17.59 -0.58
CA LEU A 176 6.80 -16.98 -0.48
C LEU A 176 5.95 -17.79 0.48
N THR A 177 5.47 -17.15 1.55
CA THR A 177 4.47 -17.72 2.45
C THR A 177 3.11 -17.27 1.99
N PHE A 178 2.26 -18.22 1.62
CA PHE A 178 0.87 -18.00 1.33
C PHE A 178 0.07 -18.06 2.63
N LEU A 179 -0.87 -17.12 2.78
CA LEU A 179 -1.76 -17.00 3.93
C LEU A 179 -3.21 -17.09 3.43
N ARG A 180 -4.08 -17.51 4.32
CA ARG A 180 -5.53 -17.40 4.14
C ARG A 180 -6.03 -16.17 4.90
N THR A 181 -6.81 -15.34 4.24
CA THR A 181 -7.37 -14.12 4.86
C THR A 181 -8.60 -14.44 5.71
N ASP A 182 -9.35 -15.49 5.37
CA ASP A 182 -10.51 -15.98 6.12
C ASP A 182 -10.12 -16.57 7.47
N THR A 183 -9.14 -17.46 7.52
CA THR A 183 -8.65 -18.08 8.77
C THR A 183 -7.53 -17.29 9.45
N ARG A 184 -6.98 -16.30 8.76
CA ARG A 184 -5.84 -15.46 9.21
C ARG A 184 -4.62 -16.30 9.61
N ARG A 185 -4.29 -17.34 8.82
CA ARG A 185 -3.20 -18.28 9.08
C ARG A 185 -2.36 -18.56 7.84
N PRO A 186 -1.08 -18.91 8.02
CA PRO A 186 -0.26 -19.42 6.93
C PRO A 186 -0.82 -20.74 6.40
N SER A 187 -0.71 -20.92 5.09
CA SER A 187 -1.23 -22.08 4.35
C SER A 187 -0.09 -22.98 3.85
N HIS A 188 0.86 -22.42 3.13
CA HIS A 188 2.01 -23.14 2.58
C HIS A 188 3.14 -22.18 2.21
N ILE A 189 4.33 -22.73 1.97
CA ILE A 189 5.51 -21.99 1.52
C ILE A 189 5.93 -22.53 0.16
N VAL A 190 6.23 -21.60 -0.75
CA VAL A 190 6.86 -21.89 -2.06
C VAL A 190 8.31 -21.44 -2.02
N GLU A 191 9.23 -22.31 -2.44
CA GLU A 191 10.65 -22.00 -2.61
C GLU A 191 10.88 -21.33 -3.95
N LEU A 192 11.84 -20.40 -3.96
CA LEU A 192 12.19 -19.61 -5.14
C LEU A 192 13.68 -19.78 -5.48
N SER A 193 14.02 -19.63 -6.75
CA SER A 193 15.40 -19.65 -7.24
C SER A 193 16.20 -18.39 -6.87
N CYS A 194 15.54 -17.30 -6.54
CA CYS A 194 16.14 -16.05 -6.05
C CYS A 194 16.14 -15.97 -4.52
N ALA A 195 16.81 -15.00 -3.92
CA ALA A 195 16.88 -14.83 -2.47
C ALA A 195 16.29 -13.49 -2.01
N GLY A 196 15.74 -13.48 -0.79
CA GLY A 196 15.16 -12.29 -0.18
C GLY A 196 13.94 -11.76 -0.92
N ALA A 197 12.92 -12.61 -1.09
CA ALA A 197 11.64 -12.23 -1.72
C ALA A 197 11.00 -11.02 -1.02
N ARG A 198 10.57 -10.02 -1.81
CA ARG A 198 10.14 -8.73 -1.27
C ARG A 198 8.71 -8.35 -1.66
N ASP A 199 8.53 -7.80 -2.86
CA ASP A 199 7.23 -7.33 -3.34
C ASP A 199 6.55 -8.46 -4.11
N ALA A 200 5.54 -9.07 -3.49
CA ALA A 200 4.81 -10.19 -4.06
C ALA A 200 3.38 -9.76 -4.41
N MET A 201 2.97 -9.96 -5.65
CA MET A 201 1.68 -9.51 -6.18
C MET A 201 1.00 -10.61 -6.97
N PHE A 202 -0.29 -10.81 -6.71
CA PHE A 202 -1.12 -11.67 -7.54
C PHE A 202 -1.43 -11.01 -8.89
N THR A 203 -1.59 -11.80 -9.94
CA THR A 203 -2.30 -11.38 -11.13
C THR A 203 -3.79 -11.21 -10.82
N PHE A 204 -4.51 -10.41 -11.62
CA PHE A 204 -5.94 -10.09 -11.35
C PHE A 204 -6.89 -11.29 -11.45
N ASP A 205 -6.42 -12.39 -12.02
CA ASP A 205 -7.13 -13.67 -12.08
C ASP A 205 -6.74 -14.63 -10.95
N ASP A 206 -5.81 -14.23 -10.07
CA ASP A 206 -5.20 -15.01 -8.99
C ASP A 206 -4.40 -16.24 -9.46
N SER A 207 -4.13 -16.37 -10.76
CA SER A 207 -3.46 -17.56 -11.28
C SER A 207 -1.95 -17.58 -10.97
N LYS A 208 -1.32 -16.42 -10.84
CA LYS A 208 0.12 -16.29 -10.61
C LYS A 208 0.44 -15.25 -9.53
N VAL A 209 1.63 -15.41 -8.96
CA VAL A 209 2.27 -14.38 -8.11
C VAL A 209 3.60 -14.01 -8.75
N PHE A 210 3.82 -12.71 -8.95
CA PHE A 210 5.11 -12.13 -9.31
C PHE A 210 5.76 -11.57 -8.05
N THR A 211 7.05 -11.83 -7.86
CA THR A 211 7.78 -11.30 -6.71
C THR A 211 9.17 -10.84 -7.10
N THR A 212 9.61 -9.71 -6.53
CA THR A 212 11.00 -9.26 -6.64
C THR A 212 11.84 -9.91 -5.54
N CYS A 213 13.12 -10.16 -5.86
CA CYS A 213 14.11 -10.66 -4.92
C CYS A 213 15.27 -9.66 -4.81
N GLN A 214 15.55 -9.18 -3.61
CA GLN A 214 16.54 -8.12 -3.41
C GLN A 214 17.91 -8.60 -2.90
N GLN A 215 18.04 -9.87 -2.52
CA GLN A 215 19.29 -10.51 -2.14
C GLN A 215 19.85 -11.31 -3.32
N GLU A 216 21.14 -11.64 -3.31
CA GLU A 216 21.73 -12.45 -4.39
C GLU A 216 21.32 -13.93 -4.29
N PRO A 217 20.89 -14.53 -5.39
CA PRO A 217 20.70 -13.96 -6.74
C PRO A 217 19.46 -13.07 -6.81
N LYS A 218 19.63 -11.81 -7.31
CA LYS A 218 18.54 -10.84 -7.47
C LYS A 218 17.73 -11.08 -8.73
N GLY A 219 16.45 -10.76 -8.67
CA GLY A 219 15.61 -10.85 -9.85
C GLY A 219 14.13 -10.84 -9.59
N VAL A 220 13.41 -11.55 -10.42
CA VAL A 220 11.95 -11.73 -10.33
C VAL A 220 11.63 -13.20 -10.46
N SER A 221 10.84 -13.72 -9.54
CA SER A 221 10.24 -15.05 -9.63
C SER A 221 8.76 -14.95 -9.94
N ILE A 222 8.27 -15.93 -10.71
CA ILE A 222 6.86 -16.11 -11.05
C ILE A 222 6.42 -17.47 -10.49
N VAL A 223 5.38 -17.46 -9.68
CA VAL A 223 4.81 -18.65 -9.04
C VAL A 223 3.43 -18.91 -9.60
N ASP A 224 3.16 -20.16 -9.97
CA ASP A 224 1.83 -20.66 -10.29
C ASP A 224 1.11 -20.99 -8.96
N VAL A 225 -0.01 -20.30 -8.71
CA VAL A 225 -0.75 -20.41 -7.44
C VAL A 225 -1.37 -21.79 -7.27
N LYS A 226 -1.93 -22.36 -8.33
CA LYS A 226 -2.57 -23.68 -8.31
C LYS A 226 -1.57 -24.80 -8.12
N GLN A 227 -0.44 -24.74 -8.84
CA GLN A 227 0.62 -25.75 -8.76
C GLN A 227 1.50 -25.58 -7.51
N LYS A 228 1.41 -24.44 -6.81
CA LYS A 228 2.22 -24.08 -5.64
C LYS A 228 3.72 -24.21 -5.89
N LYS A 229 4.16 -23.73 -7.04
CA LYS A 229 5.58 -23.80 -7.43
C LYS A 229 6.01 -22.61 -8.29
N GLU A 230 7.31 -22.31 -8.23
CA GLU A 230 7.95 -21.39 -9.18
C GLU A 230 7.89 -21.98 -10.58
N ILE A 231 7.45 -21.17 -11.56
CA ILE A 231 7.38 -21.58 -12.97
C ILE A 231 8.39 -20.83 -13.83
N LYS A 232 8.91 -19.71 -13.36
CA LYS A 232 9.92 -18.92 -14.07
C LYS A 232 10.69 -18.01 -13.13
N TRP A 233 11.94 -17.77 -13.45
CA TRP A 233 12.80 -16.82 -12.77
C TRP A 233 13.64 -16.02 -13.76
N PHE A 234 13.86 -14.74 -13.47
CA PHE A 234 14.73 -13.84 -14.23
C PHE A 234 15.79 -13.25 -13.31
N SER A 235 17.05 -13.29 -13.72
CA SER A 235 18.10 -12.48 -13.11
C SER A 235 17.95 -11.03 -13.57
N ILE A 236 17.72 -10.11 -12.64
CA ILE A 236 17.60 -8.67 -12.92
C ILE A 236 18.48 -7.92 -11.93
N GLU A 237 19.55 -7.30 -12.45
CA GLU A 237 20.47 -6.53 -11.63
C GLU A 237 19.74 -5.37 -10.94
N GLY A 238 19.82 -5.30 -9.61
CA GLY A 238 19.17 -4.26 -8.82
C GLY A 238 17.67 -4.44 -8.61
N GLY A 239 17.08 -5.54 -9.04
CA GLY A 239 15.66 -5.88 -8.88
C GLY A 239 15.20 -5.73 -7.42
N ARG A 240 14.69 -4.54 -7.06
CA ARG A 240 14.33 -4.23 -5.67
C ARG A 240 12.83 -4.02 -5.48
N ALA A 241 12.26 -3.10 -6.21
CA ALA A 241 10.85 -2.76 -6.10
C ALA A 241 10.06 -3.35 -7.26
N GLY A 242 8.88 -3.87 -6.98
CA GLY A 242 7.95 -4.38 -7.98
C GLY A 242 6.58 -3.74 -7.85
N GLY A 243 5.83 -3.71 -8.96
CA GLY A 243 4.48 -3.17 -9.02
C GLY A 243 3.73 -3.70 -10.24
N MET A 244 2.44 -3.99 -10.08
CA MET A 244 1.55 -4.32 -11.20
C MET A 244 1.05 -3.05 -11.87
N THR A 245 0.91 -3.03 -13.21
CA THR A 245 0.21 -1.95 -13.91
C THR A 245 -1.30 -2.02 -13.64
N PRO A 246 -2.04 -0.90 -13.73
CA PRO A 246 -3.48 -0.84 -13.42
C PRO A 246 -4.34 -1.78 -14.25
N ASP A 247 -3.91 -2.09 -15.47
CA ASP A 247 -4.56 -3.05 -16.36
C ASP A 247 -4.13 -4.51 -16.11
N GLY A 248 -3.19 -4.74 -15.18
CA GLY A 248 -2.63 -6.04 -14.87
C GLY A 248 -1.72 -6.63 -15.96
N LYS A 249 -1.45 -5.89 -17.03
CA LYS A 249 -0.69 -6.40 -18.20
C LYS A 249 0.79 -6.59 -17.90
N TYR A 250 1.38 -5.70 -17.12
CA TYR A 250 2.80 -5.76 -16.80
C TYR A 250 3.06 -5.79 -15.30
N PHE A 251 4.05 -6.60 -14.92
CA PHE A 251 4.74 -6.45 -13.66
C PHE A 251 5.99 -5.61 -13.87
N MET A 252 6.04 -4.44 -13.25
CA MET A 252 7.15 -3.50 -13.35
C MET A 252 8.21 -3.78 -12.30
N VAL A 253 9.47 -3.70 -12.67
CA VAL A 253 10.62 -3.96 -11.78
C VAL A 253 11.63 -2.85 -11.85
N GLY A 254 12.02 -2.29 -10.70
CA GLY A 254 13.12 -1.34 -10.60
C GLY A 254 14.47 -2.03 -10.66
N ALA A 255 15.24 -1.77 -11.72
CA ALA A 255 16.58 -2.27 -11.94
C ALA A 255 17.64 -1.17 -11.74
N SER A 256 18.95 -1.54 -11.79
CA SER A 256 20.06 -0.61 -11.48
C SER A 256 20.10 0.66 -12.32
N LYS A 257 19.73 0.59 -13.59
CA LYS A 257 19.67 1.73 -14.54
C LYS A 257 18.47 1.62 -15.48
N ALA A 258 17.45 0.90 -15.07
CA ALA A 258 16.29 0.63 -15.89
C ALA A 258 15.03 0.40 -15.06
N VAL A 259 13.90 0.43 -15.75
CA VAL A 259 12.64 -0.19 -15.35
C VAL A 259 12.38 -1.32 -16.32
N VAL A 260 12.19 -2.53 -15.79
CA VAL A 260 11.88 -3.72 -16.59
C VAL A 260 10.39 -4.01 -16.51
N LEU A 261 9.75 -4.24 -17.63
CA LEU A 261 8.36 -4.63 -17.75
C LEU A 261 8.28 -6.10 -18.13
N ILE A 262 7.64 -6.91 -17.32
CA ILE A 262 7.39 -8.32 -17.57
C ILE A 262 5.91 -8.47 -17.90
N ASP A 263 5.61 -9.01 -19.06
CA ASP A 263 4.24 -9.29 -19.49
C ASP A 263 3.66 -10.44 -18.67
N THR A 264 2.52 -10.20 -18.02
CA THR A 264 1.91 -11.15 -17.08
C THR A 264 1.23 -12.34 -17.77
N ALA A 265 0.84 -12.19 -19.03
CA ALA A 265 0.23 -13.27 -19.81
C ALA A 265 1.29 -14.23 -20.36
N THR A 266 2.35 -13.70 -20.97
CA THR A 266 3.42 -14.51 -21.59
C THR A 266 4.51 -14.91 -20.61
N ASN A 267 4.64 -14.23 -19.47
CA ASN A 267 5.75 -14.36 -18.53
C ASN A 267 7.13 -14.05 -19.17
N GLU A 268 7.19 -13.10 -20.10
CA GLU A 268 8.41 -12.67 -20.77
C GLU A 268 8.72 -11.20 -20.49
N ILE A 269 10.00 -10.83 -20.61
CA ILE A 269 10.40 -9.42 -20.56
C ILE A 269 9.88 -8.74 -21.82
N ALA A 270 8.89 -7.86 -21.68
CA ALA A 270 8.30 -7.10 -22.78
C ALA A 270 9.14 -5.87 -23.15
N LYS A 271 9.71 -5.19 -22.14
CA LYS A 271 10.47 -3.95 -22.36
C LYS A 271 11.47 -3.71 -21.23
N THR A 272 12.60 -3.11 -21.58
CA THR A 272 13.57 -2.54 -20.63
C THR A 272 13.72 -1.05 -20.95
N ILE A 273 13.24 -0.22 -20.05
CA ILE A 273 13.25 1.24 -20.18
C ILE A 273 14.47 1.79 -19.41
N LYS A 274 15.41 2.42 -20.11
CA LYS A 274 16.56 3.06 -19.46
C LYS A 274 16.12 4.27 -18.66
N VAL A 275 16.59 4.38 -17.43
CA VAL A 275 16.30 5.51 -16.53
C VAL A 275 17.58 5.99 -15.83
N PRO A 276 17.73 7.28 -15.53
CA PRO A 276 18.86 7.78 -14.74
C PRO A 276 18.76 7.31 -13.29
N GLY A 277 19.87 6.98 -12.66
CA GLY A 277 19.92 6.67 -11.23
C GLY A 277 19.25 5.40 -10.74
N GLY A 278 18.71 4.57 -11.66
CA GLY A 278 18.02 3.32 -11.36
C GLY A 278 16.57 3.47 -10.95
N GLY A 279 15.75 2.48 -11.29
CA GLY A 279 14.33 2.42 -10.93
C GLY A 279 14.13 2.09 -9.45
N GLY A 280 13.25 2.84 -8.79
CA GLY A 280 12.80 2.64 -7.40
C GLY A 280 11.38 2.11 -7.32
N ASN A 281 10.61 2.59 -6.35
CA ASN A 281 9.19 2.28 -6.25
C ASN A 281 8.39 2.98 -7.34
N PHE A 282 7.26 2.38 -7.71
CA PHE A 282 6.38 2.85 -8.77
C PHE A 282 5.03 3.30 -8.24
N THR A 283 4.41 4.21 -8.96
CA THR A 283 3.01 4.56 -8.80
C THR A 283 2.44 4.87 -10.18
N CYS A 284 1.44 4.13 -10.60
CA CYS A 284 0.76 4.38 -11.87
C CYS A 284 -0.52 5.19 -11.64
N LEU A 285 -0.91 6.01 -12.61
CA LEU A 285 -2.22 6.64 -12.60
C LEU A 285 -3.31 5.56 -12.74
N PRO A 286 -4.47 5.71 -12.11
CA PRO A 286 -5.54 4.71 -12.18
C PRO A 286 -6.03 4.40 -13.59
N ASP A 287 -5.94 5.36 -14.50
CA ASP A 287 -6.30 5.19 -15.93
C ASP A 287 -5.24 4.42 -16.74
N GLY A 288 -4.10 4.07 -16.11
CA GLY A 288 -3.01 3.36 -16.76
C GLY A 288 -2.19 4.15 -17.76
N SER A 289 -2.45 5.45 -17.94
CA SER A 289 -1.77 6.27 -18.95
C SER A 289 -0.29 6.50 -18.66
N LYS A 290 0.06 6.69 -17.39
CA LYS A 290 1.44 6.96 -16.94
C LYS A 290 1.79 6.21 -15.67
N CYS A 291 3.08 5.87 -15.53
CA CYS A 291 3.66 5.40 -14.27
C CYS A 291 4.83 6.29 -13.85
N TYR A 292 4.93 6.53 -12.56
CA TYR A 292 5.97 7.35 -11.94
C TYR A 292 6.95 6.45 -11.20
N ALA A 293 8.22 6.51 -11.58
CA ALA A 293 9.30 5.74 -10.98
C ALA A 293 10.21 6.62 -10.13
N GLY A 294 10.41 6.31 -8.86
CA GLY A 294 11.38 7.01 -8.02
C GLY A 294 12.80 6.75 -8.51
N LEU A 295 13.54 7.79 -8.87
CA LEU A 295 14.93 7.71 -9.36
C LEU A 295 15.88 8.17 -8.25
N ARG A 296 16.06 7.30 -7.24
CA ARG A 296 16.69 7.64 -5.97
C ARG A 296 18.07 8.29 -6.08
N LYS A 297 18.95 7.72 -6.90
CA LYS A 297 20.32 8.23 -7.10
C LYS A 297 20.37 9.52 -7.94
N ASP A 298 19.30 9.83 -8.67
CA ASP A 298 19.18 11.03 -9.49
C ASP A 298 18.39 12.15 -8.79
N ASN A 299 17.83 11.89 -7.59
CA ASN A 299 17.00 12.83 -6.85
C ASN A 299 15.83 13.35 -7.67
N SER A 300 15.09 12.44 -8.29
CA SER A 300 14.03 12.77 -9.23
C SER A 300 12.97 11.69 -9.29
N VAL A 301 11.90 11.97 -10.01
CA VAL A 301 10.90 11.00 -10.43
C VAL A 301 10.86 10.94 -11.95
N GLY A 302 10.92 9.72 -12.51
CA GLY A 302 10.78 9.47 -13.94
C GLY A 302 9.32 9.26 -14.29
N VAL A 303 8.86 9.88 -15.36
CA VAL A 303 7.52 9.71 -15.92
C VAL A 303 7.60 8.76 -17.10
N ILE A 304 6.94 7.63 -17.00
CA ILE A 304 6.88 6.59 -18.02
C ILE A 304 5.49 6.65 -18.67
N ASP A 305 5.46 6.89 -19.98
CA ASP A 305 4.24 6.76 -20.77
C ASP A 305 3.97 5.29 -21.06
N MET A 306 2.78 4.82 -20.71
CA MET A 306 2.44 3.40 -20.81
C MET A 306 1.94 2.97 -22.19
N ALA A 307 1.64 3.91 -23.08
CA ALA A 307 1.30 3.61 -24.47
C ALA A 307 2.54 3.35 -25.31
N SER A 308 3.57 4.20 -25.18
CA SER A 308 4.85 4.04 -25.88
C SER A 308 5.85 3.15 -25.14
N LEU A 309 5.65 2.91 -23.85
CA LEU A 309 6.58 2.25 -22.94
C LEU A 309 7.96 2.94 -22.92
N GLU A 310 7.95 4.26 -22.79
CA GLU A 310 9.15 5.08 -22.78
C GLU A 310 9.18 6.06 -21.59
N LEU A 311 10.40 6.40 -21.14
CA LEU A 311 10.63 7.50 -20.22
C LEU A 311 10.45 8.80 -20.97
N ILE A 312 9.38 9.54 -20.71
CA ILE A 312 9.05 10.79 -21.41
C ILE A 312 9.52 12.04 -20.67
N LYS A 313 9.73 11.95 -19.35
CA LYS A 313 10.15 13.10 -18.53
C LYS A 313 10.86 12.68 -17.27
N VAL A 314 11.73 13.55 -16.76
CA VAL A 314 12.36 13.44 -15.44
C VAL A 314 12.09 14.74 -14.68
N ILE A 315 11.43 14.64 -13.54
CA ILE A 315 11.08 15.76 -12.67
C ILE A 315 12.05 15.77 -11.49
N LYS A 316 12.80 16.84 -11.30
CA LYS A 316 13.70 17.00 -10.16
C LYS A 316 12.92 17.21 -8.87
N THR A 317 13.30 16.48 -7.82
CA THR A 317 12.69 16.53 -6.50
C THR A 317 13.77 16.71 -5.41
N GLY A 318 13.45 16.49 -4.16
CA GLY A 318 14.44 16.44 -3.10
C GLY A 318 15.31 15.17 -3.12
N LYS A 319 16.26 15.08 -2.17
CA LYS A 319 17.26 13.99 -2.12
C LYS A 319 16.63 12.62 -1.87
N ASN A 320 17.10 11.63 -2.65
CA ASN A 320 16.73 10.23 -2.51
C ASN A 320 15.22 10.00 -2.71
N GLY A 321 14.65 10.58 -3.76
CA GLY A 321 13.25 10.46 -4.14
C GLY A 321 12.79 9.00 -4.23
N ASN A 322 11.71 8.65 -3.54
CA ASN A 322 11.31 7.25 -3.35
C ASN A 322 10.01 6.88 -4.04
N ARG A 323 8.89 7.49 -3.67
CA ARG A 323 7.56 7.11 -4.16
C ARG A 323 6.63 8.30 -4.23
N LEU A 324 5.77 8.31 -5.25
CA LEU A 324 4.61 9.19 -5.37
C LEU A 324 3.41 8.53 -4.68
N TYR A 325 2.67 9.30 -3.89
CA TYR A 325 1.39 8.92 -3.29
C TYR A 325 0.33 9.85 -3.86
N LEU A 326 -0.61 9.30 -4.61
CA LEU A 326 -1.66 10.08 -5.26
C LEU A 326 -2.74 10.48 -4.26
N ASN A 327 -3.27 11.69 -4.40
CA ASN A 327 -4.46 12.10 -3.67
C ASN A 327 -5.67 11.32 -4.21
N PRO A 328 -6.39 10.55 -3.39
CA PRO A 328 -7.46 9.67 -3.87
C PRO A 328 -8.68 10.42 -4.40
N ALA A 329 -8.89 11.66 -3.97
CA ALA A 329 -9.98 12.50 -4.47
C ALA A 329 -9.65 13.19 -5.79
N ASN A 330 -8.36 13.43 -6.05
CA ASN A 330 -7.88 14.06 -7.27
C ASN A 330 -6.47 13.54 -7.62
N THR A 331 -6.41 12.47 -8.39
CA THR A 331 -5.16 11.79 -8.76
C THR A 331 -4.24 12.62 -9.67
N ARG A 332 -4.69 13.81 -10.11
CA ARG A 332 -3.80 14.80 -10.73
C ARG A 332 -2.70 15.25 -9.79
N TYR A 333 -2.93 15.21 -8.49
CA TYR A 333 -1.94 15.66 -7.51
C TYR A 333 -1.48 14.52 -6.61
N GLY A 334 -0.23 14.59 -6.19
CA GLY A 334 0.33 13.62 -5.26
C GLY A 334 1.53 14.17 -4.51
N ILE A 335 1.87 13.49 -3.42
CA ILE A 335 3.03 13.79 -2.59
C ILE A 335 4.13 12.77 -2.90
N PHE A 336 5.29 13.25 -3.29
CA PHE A 336 6.47 12.44 -3.57
C PHE A 336 7.48 12.55 -2.41
N THR A 337 7.86 11.41 -1.80
CA THR A 337 8.73 11.40 -0.64
C THR A 337 10.21 11.50 -1.01
N ASN A 338 10.95 12.36 -0.31
CA ASN A 338 12.38 12.58 -0.46
C ASN A 338 13.12 11.90 0.71
N GLU A 339 13.38 10.60 0.61
CA GLU A 339 13.74 9.69 1.72
C GLU A 339 15.23 9.73 2.11
N SER A 340 15.90 10.86 1.95
CA SER A 340 17.25 11.03 2.49
C SER A 340 17.20 11.16 4.03
N GLY A 341 18.13 10.54 4.75
CA GLY A 341 18.23 10.70 6.20
C GLY A 341 18.52 12.15 6.67
N LYS A 342 18.69 13.08 5.73
CA LYS A 342 18.88 14.52 5.93
C LYS A 342 17.84 15.36 5.20
N SER A 343 16.81 14.73 4.63
CA SER A 343 15.73 15.44 3.96
C SER A 343 14.61 15.70 4.95
N GLU A 344 14.09 16.89 4.93
CA GLU A 344 12.96 17.36 5.73
C GLU A 344 11.81 17.84 4.83
N THR A 345 11.78 17.37 3.57
CA THR A 345 10.76 17.82 2.62
C THR A 345 10.15 16.68 1.83
N VAL A 346 8.91 16.88 1.42
CA VAL A 346 8.24 16.13 0.37
C VAL A 346 7.94 17.06 -0.80
N SER A 347 7.89 16.52 -2.01
CA SER A 347 7.57 17.30 -3.22
C SER A 347 6.14 17.04 -3.66
N VAL A 348 5.37 18.09 -3.90
CA VAL A 348 4.02 18.00 -4.49
C VAL A 348 4.13 17.99 -6.00
N ILE A 349 3.54 16.97 -6.65
CA ILE A 349 3.63 16.73 -8.09
C ILE A 349 2.27 16.92 -8.74
N ASP A 350 2.22 17.66 -9.85
CA ASP A 350 1.11 17.68 -10.80
C ASP A 350 1.36 16.60 -11.87
N THR A 351 0.56 15.54 -11.88
CA THR A 351 0.69 14.40 -12.79
C THR A 351 0.11 14.69 -14.18
N GLN A 352 -0.69 15.73 -14.33
CA GLN A 352 -1.19 16.16 -15.64
C GLN A 352 -0.12 16.97 -16.38
N ALA A 353 0.51 17.92 -15.70
CA ALA A 353 1.56 18.76 -16.26
C ALA A 353 2.96 18.12 -16.17
N ASP A 354 3.10 17.07 -15.37
CA ASP A 354 4.37 16.41 -15.04
C ASP A 354 5.41 17.40 -14.49
N VAL A 355 5.04 18.15 -13.47
CA VAL A 355 5.91 19.15 -12.82
C VAL A 355 5.84 19.05 -11.30
N LYS A 356 6.89 19.46 -10.62
CA LYS A 356 6.88 19.75 -9.20
C LYS A 356 6.26 21.13 -8.99
N ILE A 357 5.29 21.24 -8.07
CA ILE A 357 4.59 22.47 -7.73
C ILE A 357 5.32 23.18 -6.59
N ILE A 358 5.43 22.51 -5.44
CA ILE A 358 6.08 23.00 -4.22
C ILE A 358 6.81 21.87 -3.50
N ASP A 359 7.66 22.24 -2.56
CA ASP A 359 8.12 21.34 -1.51
C ASP A 359 7.42 21.74 -0.18
N LEU A 360 6.98 20.76 0.60
CA LEU A 360 6.42 20.94 1.94
C LEU A 360 7.46 20.47 2.97
N GLU A 361 7.69 21.27 4.00
CA GLU A 361 8.57 20.91 5.10
C GLU A 361 7.91 19.87 5.99
N THR A 362 8.67 18.87 6.41
CA THR A 362 8.22 17.75 7.23
C THR A 362 9.27 17.48 8.31
N GLY A 363 9.10 16.43 9.09
CA GLY A 363 10.21 15.88 9.90
C GLY A 363 11.22 15.11 9.03
N LEU A 364 12.30 14.66 9.67
CA LEU A 364 13.45 14.01 9.02
C LEU A 364 13.10 12.68 8.35
N LYS A 365 13.56 12.53 7.09
CA LYS A 365 13.44 11.32 6.30
C LYS A 365 11.98 10.94 5.99
N PRO A 366 11.18 11.80 5.37
CA PRO A 366 9.81 11.48 5.03
C PRO A 366 9.73 10.20 4.20
N HIS A 367 8.94 9.21 4.65
CA HIS A 367 9.01 7.85 4.11
C HIS A 367 7.71 7.37 3.46
N ASN A 368 6.63 7.27 4.21
CA ASN A 368 5.32 6.86 3.70
C ASN A 368 4.30 7.98 3.88
N VAL A 369 3.32 8.02 2.97
CA VAL A 369 2.20 8.97 3.02
C VAL A 369 0.90 8.19 2.96
N ALA A 370 -0.08 8.59 3.75
CA ALA A 370 -1.46 8.15 3.61
C ALA A 370 -2.37 9.38 3.55
N PHE A 371 -3.32 9.37 2.61
CA PHE A 371 -4.39 10.34 2.54
C PHE A 371 -5.66 9.78 3.20
N ASN A 372 -6.52 10.67 3.71
CA ASN A 372 -7.90 10.30 3.98
C ASN A 372 -8.67 10.15 2.64
N PRO A 373 -9.83 9.46 2.62
CA PRO A 373 -10.57 9.21 1.39
C PRO A 373 -11.02 10.46 0.63
N GLU A 374 -11.27 11.55 1.34
CA GLU A 374 -11.65 12.83 0.77
C GLU A 374 -10.46 13.57 0.15
N GLY A 375 -9.23 13.09 0.39
CA GLY A 375 -8.01 13.73 -0.08
C GLY A 375 -7.74 15.10 0.53
N THR A 376 -8.35 15.40 1.69
CA THR A 376 -8.25 16.69 2.37
C THR A 376 -7.19 16.72 3.47
N ARG A 377 -6.71 15.54 3.89
CA ARG A 377 -5.65 15.37 4.88
C ARG A 377 -4.67 14.30 4.43
N ALA A 378 -3.41 14.54 4.68
CA ALA A 378 -2.36 13.54 4.50
C ALA A 378 -1.49 13.46 5.75
N ILE A 379 -1.08 12.23 6.13
CA ILE A 379 -0.08 12.01 7.17
C ILE A 379 1.19 11.44 6.55
N ILE A 380 2.33 11.89 7.05
CA ILE A 380 3.65 11.52 6.53
C ILE A 380 4.49 10.98 7.68
N SER A 381 4.96 9.74 7.54
CA SER A 381 5.89 9.17 8.52
C SER A 381 7.30 9.73 8.35
N THR A 382 7.99 9.97 9.47
CA THR A 382 9.33 10.55 9.55
C THR A 382 10.23 9.70 10.46
N PRO A 383 10.73 8.53 9.97
CA PRO A 383 11.36 7.49 10.81
C PRO A 383 12.62 7.90 11.59
N LYS A 384 13.14 9.09 11.39
CA LYS A 384 14.29 9.61 12.15
C LYS A 384 13.88 10.41 13.38
N GLU A 385 12.60 10.64 13.55
CA GLU A 385 11.99 11.37 14.66
C GLU A 385 10.81 10.59 15.23
N PRO A 386 10.47 10.74 16.52
CA PRO A 386 9.34 10.04 17.12
C PRO A 386 7.99 10.70 16.81
N VAL A 387 7.94 11.52 15.77
CA VAL A 387 6.75 12.29 15.36
C VAL A 387 6.42 12.05 13.91
N ALA A 388 5.19 12.34 13.50
CA ALA A 388 4.75 12.35 12.11
C ALA A 388 4.21 13.73 11.73
N THR A 389 4.16 14.01 10.42
CA THR A 389 3.69 15.28 9.87
C THR A 389 2.26 15.15 9.36
N LEU A 390 1.37 16.05 9.75
CA LEU A 390 0.02 16.17 9.24
C LEU A 390 -0.07 17.36 8.29
N VAL A 391 -0.65 17.15 7.11
CA VAL A 391 -0.78 18.13 6.04
C VAL A 391 -2.24 18.38 5.71
N ASP A 392 -2.63 19.64 5.57
CA ASP A 392 -3.89 20.05 4.93
C ASP A 392 -3.73 20.01 3.42
N THR A 393 -4.50 19.16 2.77
CA THR A 393 -4.54 18.99 1.32
C THR A 393 -5.90 19.35 0.74
N SER A 394 -6.72 20.11 1.49
CA SER A 394 -8.09 20.46 1.10
C SER A 394 -8.18 21.54 0.03
N ALA A 395 -7.14 22.38 -0.08
CA ALA A 395 -7.11 23.43 -1.09
C ALA A 395 -7.08 22.83 -2.51
N ALA A 396 -7.97 23.33 -3.39
CA ALA A 396 -8.03 22.91 -4.80
C ALA A 396 -6.74 23.23 -5.57
N ASP A 397 -6.05 24.30 -5.19
CA ASP A 397 -4.72 24.66 -5.65
C ASP A 397 -3.67 24.05 -4.71
N PRO A 398 -2.91 23.04 -5.14
CA PRO A 398 -1.95 22.37 -4.25
C PRO A 398 -0.73 23.24 -3.89
N SER A 399 -0.53 24.40 -4.53
CA SER A 399 0.46 25.37 -4.07
C SER A 399 0.10 26.01 -2.73
N LYS A 400 -1.15 25.80 -2.29
CA LYS A 400 -1.71 26.24 -0.99
C LYS A 400 -1.85 25.12 0.02
N TRP A 401 -1.37 23.91 -0.31
CA TRP A 401 -1.28 22.85 0.69
C TRP A 401 -0.27 23.22 1.76
N GLU A 402 -0.61 22.99 2.99
CA GLU A 402 0.21 23.44 4.11
C GLU A 402 0.33 22.39 5.21
N VAL A 403 1.44 22.43 5.91
CA VAL A 403 1.68 21.57 7.07
C VAL A 403 0.89 22.13 8.26
N ILE A 404 -0.01 21.30 8.80
CA ILE A 404 -0.76 21.63 10.01
C ILE A 404 0.18 21.54 11.23
N THR A 405 0.91 20.43 11.31
CA THR A 405 1.89 20.17 12.37
C THR A 405 2.89 19.11 11.96
N THR A 406 4.11 19.20 12.49
CA THR A 406 5.16 18.18 12.39
C THR A 406 5.32 17.38 13.68
N ASP A 407 4.41 17.53 14.66
CA ASP A 407 4.57 17.04 16.03
C ASP A 407 3.46 16.06 16.46
N ILE A 408 3.00 15.23 15.53
CA ILE A 408 2.12 14.10 15.88
C ILE A 408 2.94 13.04 16.60
N ASP A 409 2.72 12.81 17.91
CA ASP A 409 3.37 11.74 18.66
C ASP A 409 3.08 10.37 18.04
N SER A 410 3.96 9.93 17.17
CA SER A 410 3.82 8.64 16.50
C SER A 410 4.61 7.55 17.20
N GLY A 411 5.82 7.83 17.62
CA GLY A 411 6.74 6.88 18.23
C GLY A 411 8.01 6.64 17.40
N ILE A 412 8.95 5.90 17.97
CA ILE A 412 10.30 5.72 17.43
C ILE A 412 10.27 4.86 16.17
N GLU A 413 11.02 5.28 15.14
CA GLU A 413 11.11 4.64 13.84
C GLU A 413 9.71 4.41 13.22
N ASN A 414 8.87 5.44 13.25
CA ASN A 414 7.56 5.41 12.60
C ASN A 414 7.74 5.16 11.09
N ASN A 415 7.02 4.20 10.54
CA ASN A 415 7.27 3.71 9.18
C ASN A 415 6.01 3.63 8.33
N GLY A 416 5.27 2.53 8.44
CA GLY A 416 4.04 2.34 7.69
C GLY A 416 2.95 3.27 8.20
N VAL A 417 2.28 3.97 7.29
CA VAL A 417 1.11 4.78 7.60
C VAL A 417 -0.08 4.29 6.79
N ARG A 418 -1.29 4.32 7.40
CA ARG A 418 -2.51 3.86 6.77
C ARG A 418 -3.71 4.61 7.30
N TRP A 419 -4.61 5.04 6.41
CA TRP A 419 -5.94 5.42 6.82
C TRP A 419 -6.81 4.16 7.01
N VAL A 420 -7.64 4.15 8.05
CA VAL A 420 -8.61 3.09 8.34
C VAL A 420 -9.94 3.72 8.76
N PRO A 421 -11.09 3.07 8.46
CA PRO A 421 -12.37 3.51 8.98
C PRO A 421 -12.39 3.49 10.51
N SER A 422 -13.18 4.36 11.12
CA SER A 422 -13.40 4.32 12.57
C SER A 422 -14.10 3.03 13.01
N PRO A 423 -13.92 2.59 14.25
CA PRO A 423 -14.66 1.44 14.79
C PRO A 423 -16.17 1.55 14.60
N TYR A 424 -16.71 2.74 14.71
CA TYR A 424 -18.15 3.00 14.48
C TYR A 424 -18.52 2.79 12.99
N ALA A 425 -17.72 3.33 12.08
CA ALA A 425 -17.95 3.18 10.64
C ALA A 425 -17.89 1.72 10.21
N ILE A 426 -16.91 0.94 10.70
CA ILE A 426 -16.80 -0.49 10.43
C ILE A 426 -18.02 -1.24 10.95
N LYS A 427 -18.40 -1.05 12.21
CA LYS A 427 -19.58 -1.70 12.81
C LYS A 427 -20.87 -1.33 12.08
N SER A 428 -21.00 -0.06 11.69
CA SER A 428 -22.15 0.39 10.91
C SER A 428 -22.22 -0.23 9.53
N ALA A 429 -21.08 -0.40 8.86
CA ALA A 429 -20.99 -1.14 7.61
C ALA A 429 -21.35 -2.61 7.80
N MET A 430 -20.75 -3.30 8.78
CA MET A 430 -21.06 -4.69 9.10
C MET A 430 -22.55 -4.94 9.35
N ASN A 431 -23.21 -4.08 10.13
CA ASN A 431 -24.65 -4.21 10.42
C ASN A 431 -25.55 -4.02 9.19
N ARG A 432 -25.06 -3.38 8.13
CA ARG A 432 -25.79 -3.21 6.87
C ARG A 432 -25.60 -4.38 5.91
N PHE A 433 -24.48 -5.10 6.07
CA PHE A 433 -24.10 -6.22 5.22
C PHE A 433 -24.58 -7.58 5.73
N ASP A 434 -25.38 -7.59 6.78
CA ASP A 434 -26.02 -8.81 7.31
C ASP A 434 -27.14 -9.34 6.37
N SER A 435 -27.24 -8.79 5.15
CA SER A 435 -28.10 -9.33 4.11
C SER A 435 -27.38 -10.42 3.32
N LYS A 436 -28.12 -11.48 2.99
CA LYS A 436 -27.66 -12.74 2.37
C LYS A 436 -26.88 -12.60 1.04
N ASP A 437 -26.70 -11.41 0.52
CA ASP A 437 -26.10 -11.16 -0.80
C ASP A 437 -24.62 -10.74 -0.77
N ASN A 438 -23.98 -10.70 0.40
CA ASN A 438 -22.61 -10.16 0.51
C ASN A 438 -21.65 -11.16 1.17
N GLN A 439 -21.23 -12.15 0.40
CA GLN A 439 -20.32 -13.22 0.86
C GLN A 439 -18.97 -12.69 1.42
N PHE A 440 -18.51 -11.55 0.98
CA PHE A 440 -17.21 -10.99 1.36
C PHE A 440 -17.16 -10.53 2.83
N ILE A 441 -18.28 -10.06 3.36
CA ILE A 441 -18.39 -9.59 4.75
C ILE A 441 -18.90 -10.70 5.66
N GLN A 442 -19.68 -11.66 5.16
CA GLN A 442 -20.07 -12.85 5.92
C GLN A 442 -18.85 -13.67 6.37
N ILE A 443 -17.79 -13.72 5.58
CA ILE A 443 -16.54 -14.41 5.96
C ILE A 443 -15.84 -13.73 7.16
N ALA A 444 -15.96 -12.42 7.30
CA ALA A 444 -15.38 -11.67 8.40
C ALA A 444 -16.27 -11.62 9.67
N ALA A 445 -17.56 -11.91 9.54
CA ALA A 445 -18.54 -11.82 10.61
C ALA A 445 -18.91 -13.17 11.24
N SER A 446 -18.52 -14.30 10.65
CA SER A 446 -18.93 -15.64 11.06
C SER A 446 -17.98 -16.35 12.05
N GLU A 447 -17.03 -15.62 12.66
CA GLU A 447 -16.17 -16.17 13.73
C GLU A 447 -16.01 -15.19 14.90
#